data_fb1dfce30dc9ef9ef15a511eb2201529
#
_entry.id   fb1dfce30dc9ef9ef15a511eb2201529
#
_cell.length_a   1.000
_cell.length_b   1.000
_cell.length_c   1.000
_cell.angle_alpha   90.00
_cell.angle_beta   90.00
_cell.angle_gamma   90.00
#
_symmetry.space_group_name_H-M   'P 1'
#
loop_
_entity.id
_entity.type
_entity.pdbx_description
1 polymer ?
#
loop_
_entity_poly.entity_id
_entity_poly.type
_entity_poly.pdbx_seq_one_letter_code
_entity_poly.pdbx_strand_id
1 'polypeptide(L)'
;GADLIGNSGNLPLQGRDKVLAGVILDMALSSTIASSLDLGHSVLGQLSDVTALHQKRVEQAGFAVLKSPDIPSILVETGFISNRGDCRRLMDEHHRQRLAEAIFAGVQGYFRQRPPAGSYLAALSAQPPG
;
A
#
# COMPACT_ATOMS: atom_id res chain seq x y z
N GLY A 1 -33.59 14.88 7.54
CA GLY A 1 -33.21 14.29 8.81
C GLY A 1 -34.17 13.23 9.28
N ALA A 2 -35.37 13.63 9.76
CA ALA A 2 -36.34 12.68 10.31
C ALA A 2 -36.84 11.68 9.26
N ASP A 3 -36.99 12.12 8.01
CA ASP A 3 -37.44 11.26 6.91
C ASP A 3 -36.44 10.18 6.54
N LEU A 4 -35.15 10.49 6.65
CA LEU A 4 -34.07 9.52 6.43
C LEU A 4 -34.07 8.45 7.52
N ILE A 5 -34.34 8.83 8.78
CA ILE A 5 -34.41 7.90 9.89
C ILE A 5 -35.69 7.03 9.77
N GLY A 6 -36.79 7.63 9.36
CA GLY A 6 -38.06 6.91 9.13
C GLY A 6 -37.94 5.88 8.00
N ASN A 7 -37.29 6.25 6.90
CA ASN A 7 -37.04 5.33 5.80
C ASN A 7 -36.09 4.21 6.16
N SER A 8 -35.09 4.51 6.98
CA SER A 8 -34.17 3.49 7.49
C SER A 8 -34.89 2.45 8.34
N GLY A 9 -35.93 2.87 9.09
CA GLY A 9 -36.76 1.97 9.89
C GLY A 9 -37.62 1.03 9.06
N ASN A 10 -37.94 1.39 7.82
CA ASN A 10 -38.77 0.59 6.92
C ASN A 10 -37.97 -0.40 6.07
N LEU A 11 -36.63 -0.29 6.04
CA LEU A 11 -35.76 -1.23 5.32
C LEU A 11 -35.73 -2.58 6.04
N PRO A 12 -35.74 -3.71 5.29
CA PRO A 12 -35.52 -5.01 5.90
C PRO A 12 -34.16 -5.02 6.64
N LEU A 13 -34.08 -5.79 7.74
CA LEU A 13 -32.83 -5.92 8.49
C LEU A 13 -31.65 -6.33 7.59
N GLN A 14 -31.88 -7.24 6.65
CA GLN A 14 -30.88 -7.67 5.67
C GLN A 14 -30.38 -6.51 4.78
N GLY A 15 -31.32 -5.60 4.40
CA GLY A 15 -30.96 -4.42 3.60
C GLY A 15 -30.07 -3.44 4.37
N ARG A 16 -30.39 -3.22 5.65
CA ARG A 16 -29.60 -2.37 6.54
C ARG A 16 -28.22 -2.94 6.79
N ASP A 17 -28.10 -4.25 7.00
CA ASP A 17 -26.83 -4.93 7.19
C ASP A 17 -25.97 -4.85 5.95
N LYS A 18 -26.55 -4.97 4.75
CA LYS A 18 -25.82 -4.82 3.49
C LYS A 18 -25.30 -3.40 3.29
N VAL A 19 -26.08 -2.39 3.60
CA VAL A 19 -25.67 -0.98 3.51
C VAL A 19 -24.54 -0.71 4.50
N LEU A 20 -24.65 -1.17 5.73
CA LEU A 20 -23.61 -1.00 6.74
C LEU A 20 -22.33 -1.72 6.34
N ALA A 21 -22.43 -2.97 5.85
CA ALA A 21 -21.29 -3.73 5.37
C ALA A 21 -20.60 -3.02 4.20
N GLY A 22 -21.38 -2.42 3.27
CA GLY A 22 -20.84 -1.64 2.17
C GLY A 22 -20.05 -0.41 2.64
N VAL A 23 -20.58 0.32 3.61
CA VAL A 23 -19.90 1.49 4.19
C VAL A 23 -18.60 1.08 4.88
N ILE A 24 -18.62 0.01 5.66
CA ILE A 24 -17.42 -0.51 6.34
C ILE A 24 -16.37 -0.94 5.32
N LEU A 25 -16.78 -1.62 4.26
CA LEU A 25 -15.87 -2.04 3.19
C LEU A 25 -15.25 -0.84 2.48
N ASP A 26 -16.04 0.18 2.16
CA ASP A 26 -15.54 1.40 1.52
C ASP A 26 -14.51 2.13 2.40
N MET A 27 -14.77 2.22 3.69
CA MET A 27 -13.82 2.79 4.65
C MET A 27 -12.53 1.99 4.72
N ALA A 28 -12.63 0.66 4.76
CA ALA A 28 -11.48 -0.24 4.80
C ALA A 28 -10.65 -0.11 3.51
N LEU A 29 -11.28 -0.08 2.35
CA LEU A 29 -10.61 0.11 1.06
C LEU A 29 -9.89 1.47 1.00
N SER A 30 -10.55 2.54 1.44
CA SER A 30 -9.94 3.87 1.46
C SER A 30 -8.71 3.93 2.36
N SER A 31 -8.78 3.32 3.53
CA SER A 31 -7.66 3.21 4.45
C SER A 31 -6.51 2.39 3.86
N THR A 32 -6.83 1.28 3.21
CA THR A 32 -5.83 0.41 2.57
C THR A 32 -5.16 1.10 1.38
N ILE A 33 -5.91 1.87 0.59
CA ILE A 33 -5.34 2.68 -0.51
C ILE A 33 -4.37 3.72 0.05
N ALA A 34 -4.75 4.43 1.11
CA ALA A 34 -3.88 5.40 1.76
C ALA A 34 -2.58 4.75 2.26
N SER A 35 -2.69 3.60 2.91
CA SER A 35 -1.53 2.83 3.36
C SER A 35 -0.67 2.34 2.20
N SER A 36 -1.27 1.93 1.09
CA SER A 36 -0.56 1.50 -0.11
C SER A 36 0.23 2.65 -0.73
N LEU A 37 -0.35 3.85 -0.78
CA LEU A 37 0.34 5.06 -1.27
C LEU A 37 1.55 5.40 -0.38
N ASP A 38 1.39 5.31 0.93
CA ASP A 38 2.49 5.56 1.86
C ASP A 38 3.61 4.52 1.74
N LEU A 39 3.24 3.24 1.60
CA LEU A 39 4.20 2.17 1.31
C LEU A 39 4.93 2.44 -0.01
N GLY A 40 4.19 2.83 -1.05
CA GLY A 40 4.76 3.17 -2.35
C GLY A 40 5.76 4.33 -2.26
N HIS A 41 5.44 5.37 -1.51
CA HIS A 41 6.36 6.50 -1.29
C HIS A 41 7.64 6.07 -0.55
N SER A 42 7.52 5.20 0.45
CA SER A 42 8.66 4.68 1.20
C SER A 42 9.60 3.89 0.29
N VAL A 43 9.05 3.00 -0.54
CA VAL A 43 9.83 2.19 -1.49
C VAL A 43 10.44 3.08 -2.58
N LEU A 44 9.67 4.00 -3.14
CA LEU A 44 10.15 4.91 -4.19
C LEU A 44 11.31 5.77 -3.69
N GLY A 45 11.25 6.25 -2.46
CA GLY A 45 12.33 7.01 -1.84
C GLY A 45 13.63 6.24 -1.78
N GLN A 46 13.58 4.96 -1.42
CA GLN A 46 14.77 4.09 -1.39
C GLN A 46 15.28 3.78 -2.81
N LEU A 47 14.38 3.54 -3.75
CA LEU A 47 14.77 3.25 -5.14
C LEU A 47 15.44 4.45 -5.81
N SER A 48 15.08 5.67 -5.44
CA SER A 48 15.68 6.88 -6.02
C SER A 48 17.18 7.00 -5.75
N ASP A 49 17.66 6.38 -4.66
CA ASP A 49 19.08 6.36 -4.31
C ASP A 49 19.88 5.30 -5.10
N VAL A 50 19.21 4.37 -5.75
CA VAL A 50 19.81 3.23 -6.43
C VAL A 50 19.76 3.38 -7.94
N THR A 51 18.69 3.94 -8.49
CA THR A 51 18.46 3.99 -9.92
C THR A 51 17.78 5.30 -10.33
N ALA A 52 17.99 5.70 -11.58
CA ALA A 52 17.25 6.81 -12.16
C ALA A 52 15.78 6.41 -12.35
N LEU A 53 14.88 7.18 -11.77
CA LEU A 53 13.45 6.89 -11.85
C LEU A 53 12.87 7.46 -13.14
N HIS A 54 12.11 6.64 -13.88
CA HIS A 54 11.31 7.10 -15.01
C HIS A 54 10.15 7.99 -14.53
N GLN A 55 9.58 7.63 -13.38
CA GLN A 55 8.56 8.40 -12.70
C GLN A 55 9.00 8.66 -11.27
N LYS A 56 8.90 9.93 -10.82
CA LYS A 56 9.32 10.36 -9.48
C LYS A 56 8.19 10.41 -8.47
N ARG A 57 7.05 9.84 -8.80
CA ARG A 57 5.85 9.83 -7.96
C ARG A 57 5.15 8.48 -8.02
N VAL A 58 4.47 8.16 -6.94
CA VAL A 58 3.59 6.99 -6.88
C VAL A 58 2.32 7.30 -7.66
N GLU A 59 1.92 6.39 -8.54
CA GLU A 59 0.68 6.49 -9.30
C GLU A 59 -0.33 5.50 -8.78
N GLN A 60 -1.59 5.91 -8.77
CA GLN A 60 -2.70 5.07 -8.43
C GLN A 60 -3.29 4.47 -9.72
N ALA A 61 -3.48 3.16 -9.73
CA ALA A 61 -4.03 2.47 -10.89
C ALA A 61 -4.95 1.34 -10.44
N GLY A 62 -5.94 1.05 -11.29
CA GLY A 62 -6.96 0.04 -11.01
C GLY A 62 -6.53 -1.39 -11.34
N PHE A 63 -5.35 -1.82 -10.91
CA PHE A 63 -4.89 -3.19 -11.13
C PHE A 63 -5.63 -4.17 -10.24
N ALA A 64 -6.15 -5.25 -10.83
CA ALA A 64 -6.87 -6.29 -10.09
C ALA A 64 -6.02 -6.90 -8.98
N VAL A 65 -4.73 -7.08 -9.22
CA VAL A 65 -3.77 -7.64 -8.25
C VAL A 65 -3.61 -6.77 -7.00
N LEU A 66 -3.95 -5.48 -7.07
CA LEU A 66 -3.81 -4.53 -5.96
C LEU A 66 -5.12 -4.26 -5.22
N LYS A 67 -6.15 -5.06 -5.44
CA LYS A 67 -7.50 -4.83 -4.87
C LYS A 67 -7.77 -5.58 -3.57
N SER A 68 -6.76 -5.84 -2.77
CA SER A 68 -7.00 -6.40 -1.44
C SER A 68 -7.65 -5.35 -0.54
N PRO A 69 -8.75 -5.67 0.17
CA PRO A 69 -9.42 -4.69 1.03
C PRO A 69 -8.68 -4.40 2.33
N ASP A 70 -7.77 -5.26 2.75
CA ASP A 70 -7.16 -5.22 4.09
C ASP A 70 -5.62 -5.25 4.08
N ILE A 71 -5.00 -5.43 2.92
CA ILE A 71 -3.55 -5.52 2.80
C ILE A 71 -3.04 -4.42 1.87
N PRO A 72 -2.18 -3.51 2.36
CA PRO A 72 -1.51 -2.54 1.48
C PRO A 72 -0.77 -3.26 0.35
N SER A 73 -0.95 -2.80 -0.87
CA SER A 73 -0.42 -3.46 -2.06
C SER A 73 0.15 -2.43 -3.01
N ILE A 74 1.33 -2.73 -3.55
CA ILE A 74 2.00 -1.90 -4.56
C ILE A 74 2.52 -2.76 -5.70
N LEU A 75 2.65 -2.17 -6.86
CA LEU A 75 3.37 -2.73 -7.99
C LEU A 75 4.64 -1.92 -8.18
N VAL A 76 5.78 -2.60 -8.18
CA VAL A 76 7.08 -1.97 -8.41
C VAL A 76 7.55 -2.31 -9.81
N GLU A 77 7.65 -1.30 -10.67
CA GLU A 77 8.20 -1.45 -12.02
C GLU A 77 9.69 -1.08 -11.97
N THR A 78 10.55 -2.06 -12.23
CA THR A 78 11.99 -1.92 -12.09
C THR A 78 12.70 -1.45 -13.36
N GLY A 79 11.98 -1.35 -14.46
CA GLY A 79 12.49 -0.88 -15.74
C GLY A 79 11.71 -1.47 -16.90
N PHE A 80 12.01 -0.98 -18.11
CA PHE A 80 11.38 -1.45 -19.34
C PHE A 80 12.38 -2.29 -20.14
N ILE A 81 12.03 -3.54 -20.41
CA ILE A 81 12.88 -4.47 -21.16
C ILE A 81 13.17 -3.92 -22.57
N SER A 82 12.22 -3.19 -23.16
CA SER A 82 12.38 -2.55 -24.45
C SER A 82 13.41 -1.42 -24.48
N ASN A 83 13.77 -0.87 -23.33
CA ASN A 83 14.82 0.13 -23.20
C ASN A 83 16.16 -0.58 -23.00
N ARG A 84 17.15 -0.28 -23.85
CA ARG A 84 18.46 -0.97 -23.82
C ARG A 84 19.20 -0.74 -22.52
N GLY A 85 19.15 0.47 -21.97
CA GLY A 85 19.82 0.80 -20.72
C GLY A 85 19.16 0.07 -19.54
N ASP A 86 17.85 0.06 -19.47
CA ASP A 86 17.10 -0.66 -18.44
C ASP A 86 17.33 -2.17 -18.54
N CYS A 87 17.27 -2.71 -19.75
CA CYS A 87 17.51 -4.13 -19.97
C CYS A 87 18.91 -4.54 -19.52
N ARG A 88 19.90 -3.75 -19.84
CA ARG A 88 21.30 -4.00 -19.44
C ARG A 88 21.45 -3.97 -17.94
N ARG A 89 20.83 -3.00 -17.24
CA ARG A 89 20.86 -2.93 -15.78
C ARG A 89 20.14 -4.11 -15.15
N LEU A 90 19.00 -4.53 -15.70
CA LEU A 90 18.25 -5.68 -15.19
C LEU A 90 18.97 -7.00 -15.41
N MET A 91 19.90 -7.07 -16.36
CA MET A 91 20.77 -8.23 -16.56
C MET A 91 21.96 -8.23 -15.60
N ASP A 92 22.27 -7.12 -14.97
CA ASP A 92 23.37 -6.99 -14.01
C ASP A 92 22.92 -7.47 -12.62
N GLU A 93 23.60 -8.48 -12.11
CA GLU A 93 23.29 -9.06 -10.80
C GLU A 93 23.44 -8.04 -9.65
N HIS A 94 24.48 -7.21 -9.68
CA HIS A 94 24.69 -6.18 -8.66
C HIS A 94 23.55 -5.16 -8.66
N HIS A 95 23.07 -4.76 -9.82
CA HIS A 95 21.96 -3.83 -9.93
C HIS A 95 20.66 -4.44 -9.37
N ARG A 96 20.38 -5.70 -9.73
CA ARG A 96 19.20 -6.41 -9.19
C ARG A 96 19.26 -6.52 -7.67
N GLN A 97 20.43 -6.83 -7.13
CA GLN A 97 20.63 -6.94 -5.67
C GLN A 97 20.34 -5.60 -4.99
N ARG A 98 20.87 -4.50 -5.53
CA ARG A 98 20.62 -3.16 -4.99
C ARG A 98 19.15 -2.76 -5.07
N LEU A 99 18.45 -3.11 -6.15
CA LEU A 99 17.00 -2.90 -6.28
C LEU A 99 16.26 -3.67 -5.19
N ALA A 100 16.59 -4.94 -5.00
CA ALA A 100 15.96 -5.79 -3.98
C ALA A 100 16.17 -5.23 -2.57
N GLU A 101 17.38 -4.80 -2.27
CA GLU A 101 17.70 -4.18 -0.97
C GLU A 101 16.96 -2.87 -0.75
N ALA A 102 16.82 -2.05 -1.79
CA ALA A 102 16.08 -0.80 -1.72
C ALA A 102 14.59 -1.04 -1.47
N ILE A 103 14.00 -2.00 -2.17
CA ILE A 103 12.60 -2.38 -1.97
C ILE A 103 12.41 -2.89 -0.53
N PHE A 104 13.28 -3.77 -0.07
CA PHE A 104 13.23 -4.27 1.30
C PHE A 104 13.35 -3.13 2.32
N ALA A 105 14.30 -2.22 2.14
CA ALA A 105 14.48 -1.09 3.04
C ALA A 105 13.25 -0.19 3.07
N GLY A 106 12.60 0.03 1.94
CA GLY A 106 11.37 0.81 1.85
C GLY A 106 10.20 0.15 2.58
N VAL A 107 10.02 -1.15 2.42
CA VAL A 107 8.99 -1.92 3.13
C VAL A 107 9.28 -1.93 4.63
N GLN A 108 10.50 -2.19 5.02
CA GLN A 108 10.91 -2.21 6.42
C GLN A 108 10.71 -0.85 7.09
N GLY A 109 11.09 0.24 6.41
CA GLY A 109 10.90 1.60 6.90
C GLY A 109 9.43 1.94 7.11
N TYR A 110 8.59 1.54 6.17
CA TYR A 110 7.14 1.70 6.28
C TYR A 110 6.59 1.02 7.55
N PHE A 111 6.91 -0.25 7.75
CA PHE A 111 6.41 -1.00 8.90
C PHE A 111 6.99 -0.52 10.24
N ARG A 112 8.19 0.01 10.24
CA ARG A 112 8.77 0.62 11.47
C ARG A 112 8.05 1.89 11.87
N GLN A 113 7.67 2.71 10.91
CA GLN A 113 6.92 3.96 11.17
C GLN A 113 5.45 3.69 11.48
N ARG A 114 4.88 2.64 10.90
CA ARG A 114 3.46 2.30 11.00
C ARG A 114 3.26 0.81 11.26
N PRO A 115 3.70 0.33 12.42
CA PRO A 115 3.54 -1.09 12.73
C PRO A 115 2.05 -1.44 12.84
N PRO A 116 1.61 -2.56 12.22
CA PRO A 116 0.22 -2.98 12.32
C PRO A 116 -0.19 -3.21 13.77
N ALA A 117 -1.40 -2.76 14.13
CA ALA A 117 -1.94 -2.93 15.47
C ALA A 117 -1.97 -4.42 15.86
N GLY A 118 -1.56 -4.74 17.06
CA GLY A 118 -1.50 -6.12 17.58
C GLY A 118 -0.32 -6.94 17.08
N SER A 119 0.55 -6.38 16.25
CA SER A 119 1.76 -7.07 15.80
C SER A 119 2.88 -7.02 16.84
N TYR A 120 3.83 -7.94 16.72
CA TYR A 120 5.04 -7.92 17.54
C TYR A 120 5.83 -6.62 17.36
N LEU A 121 5.89 -6.12 16.14
CA LEU A 121 6.56 -4.85 15.84
C LEU A 121 5.90 -3.67 16.55
N ALA A 122 4.57 -3.64 16.62
CA ALA A 122 3.84 -2.63 17.39
C ALA A 122 4.16 -2.72 18.88
N ALA A 123 4.26 -3.92 19.42
CA ALA A 123 4.62 -4.15 20.82
C ALA A 123 6.04 -3.64 21.12
N LEU A 124 6.99 -3.88 20.23
CA LEU A 124 8.36 -3.37 20.36
C LEU A 124 8.39 -1.84 20.29
N SER A 125 7.63 -1.23 19.41
CA SER A 125 7.56 0.23 19.25
C SER A 125 6.92 0.92 20.45
N ALA A 126 6.05 0.24 21.19
CA ALA A 126 5.39 0.77 22.37
C ALA A 126 6.25 0.65 23.65
N GLN A 127 7.36 -0.10 23.60
CA GLN A 127 8.25 -0.23 24.77
C GLN A 127 9.02 1.07 24.97
N PRO A 128 9.10 1.57 26.23
CA PRO A 128 9.92 2.73 26.51
C PRO A 128 11.40 2.41 26.25
N PRO A 129 12.20 3.41 25.82
CA PRO A 129 13.64 3.22 25.66
C PRO A 129 14.25 2.83 27.01
N GLY A 130 14.92 1.69 27.03
CA GLY A 130 15.55 1.12 28.22
C GLY A 130 16.78 1.89 28.67
#